data_77c0570cdc642268839ee3434597c27f
#
_entry.id   77c0570cdc642268839ee3434597c27f
#
_cell.length_a   1.000
_cell.length_b   1.000
_cell.length_c   1.000
_cell.angle_alpha   90.00
_cell.angle_beta   90.00
_cell.angle_gamma   90.00
#
_symmetry.space_group_name_H-M   'P 1'
#
loop_
_entity.id
_entity.type
_entity.pdbx_description
1 polymer ?
#
loop_
_entity_poly.entity_id
_entity_poly.type
_entity_poly.pdbx_seq_one_letter_code
_entity_poly.pdbx_strand_id
1 'polypeptide(L)'
;VGLEDEIFVLVGHGQGVPRVLKFASDGSLMKSWGELGTGPSQFDTPHSIVVDADGLVYVADRQNRRVQIFDSEGTYVKEWAYKGLPCGLFIDADGQMYMVSGFAGEILKLDENGKALGANGQPGKGLGEFGEAHYMTMSPDGDIYVADTVRPELHKYVKK
;
A
#
# COMPACT_ATOMS: atom_id res chain seq x y z
N VAL A 1 -2.35 9.78 -7.06
CA VAL A 1 -2.81 11.13 -7.45
C VAL A 1 -4.19 11.31 -6.84
N GLY A 2 -4.47 12.47 -6.23
CA GLY A 2 -5.77 12.80 -5.65
C GLY A 2 -6.79 13.30 -6.68
N LEU A 3 -7.98 13.70 -6.19
CA LEU A 3 -9.12 14.08 -7.04
C LEU A 3 -8.89 15.38 -7.84
N GLU A 4 -8.03 16.28 -7.35
CA GLU A 4 -7.68 17.55 -7.98
C GLU A 4 -6.23 17.55 -8.50
N ASP A 5 -5.76 16.38 -8.95
CA ASP A 5 -4.39 16.14 -9.41
C ASP A 5 -3.31 16.38 -8.33
N GLU A 6 -3.69 16.35 -7.04
CA GLU A 6 -2.71 16.42 -5.95
C GLU A 6 -1.82 15.17 -5.93
N ILE A 7 -0.60 15.38 -5.51
CA ILE A 7 0.40 14.31 -5.41
C ILE A 7 0.64 14.00 -3.94
N PHE A 8 0.42 12.75 -3.54
CA PHE A 8 0.73 12.26 -2.20
C PHE A 8 2.05 11.47 -2.22
N VAL A 9 2.97 11.86 -1.35
CA VAL A 9 4.28 11.22 -1.20
C VAL A 9 4.45 10.70 0.21
N LEU A 10 4.81 9.43 0.33
CA LEU A 10 5.06 8.77 1.59
C LEU A 10 6.57 8.75 1.88
N VAL A 11 6.96 9.26 3.05
CA VAL A 11 8.32 9.16 3.58
C VAL A 11 8.32 8.05 4.64
N GLY A 12 8.91 6.90 4.31
CA GLY A 12 8.81 5.70 5.15
C GLY A 12 10.14 5.07 5.57
N HIS A 13 11.18 5.28 4.76
CA HIS A 13 12.51 4.70 5.00
C HIS A 13 13.57 5.77 5.31
N GLY A 14 14.59 5.35 6.06
CA GLY A 14 15.73 6.19 6.38
C GLY A 14 15.64 6.85 7.75
N GLN A 15 16.48 7.86 7.99
CA GLN A 15 16.59 8.53 9.30
C GLN A 15 15.59 9.69 9.47
N GLY A 16 14.65 9.85 8.53
CA GLY A 16 13.62 10.89 8.58
C GLY A 16 12.43 10.50 9.45
N VAL A 17 11.64 11.50 9.87
CA VAL A 17 10.34 11.27 10.53
C VAL A 17 9.37 10.71 9.48
N PRO A 18 8.74 9.55 9.72
CA PRO A 18 7.78 8.97 8.79
C PRO A 18 6.55 9.87 8.67
N ARG A 19 6.15 10.20 7.44
CA ARG A 19 5.06 11.13 7.19
C ARG A 19 4.53 11.04 5.76
N VAL A 20 3.34 11.56 5.56
CA VAL A 20 2.76 11.84 4.25
C VAL A 20 2.97 13.33 3.92
N LEU A 21 3.31 13.59 2.67
CA LEU A 21 3.38 14.94 2.09
C LEU A 21 2.31 15.03 0.99
N LYS A 22 1.50 16.08 1.03
CA LYS A 22 0.53 16.43 -0.02
C LYS A 22 1.04 17.63 -0.80
N PHE A 23 1.15 17.49 -2.11
CA PHE A 23 1.55 18.56 -3.04
C PHE A 23 0.39 18.89 -3.98
N ALA A 24 0.31 20.14 -4.39
CA ALA A 24 -0.52 20.53 -5.51
C ALA A 24 0.05 20.01 -6.84
N SER A 25 -0.73 20.06 -7.91
CA SER A 25 -0.33 19.62 -9.26
C SER A 25 0.89 20.37 -9.81
N ASP A 26 1.15 21.59 -9.35
CA ASP A 26 2.34 22.38 -9.70
C ASP A 26 3.59 22.02 -8.88
N GLY A 27 3.48 21.06 -7.93
CA GLY A 27 4.57 20.60 -7.07
C GLY A 27 4.76 21.45 -5.81
N SER A 28 3.93 22.44 -5.53
CA SER A 28 3.99 23.20 -4.28
C SER A 28 3.49 22.35 -3.11
N LEU A 29 4.22 22.37 -1.99
CA LEU A 29 3.84 21.62 -0.78
C LEU A 29 2.61 22.28 -0.13
N MET A 30 1.52 21.53 -0.03
CA MET A 30 0.27 21.97 0.60
C MET A 30 0.21 21.59 2.08
N LYS A 31 0.57 20.33 2.40
CA LYS A 31 0.39 19.79 3.75
C LYS A 31 1.35 18.64 4.05
N SER A 32 1.57 18.41 5.33
CA SER A 32 2.29 17.22 5.82
C SER A 32 1.66 16.74 7.11
N TRP A 33 1.57 15.41 7.29
CA TRP A 33 1.13 14.80 8.54
C TRP A 33 1.86 13.47 8.80
N GLY A 34 1.87 13.06 10.05
CA GLY A 34 2.51 11.84 10.50
C GLY A 34 3.76 12.11 11.33
N GLU A 35 4.02 11.17 12.21
CA GLU A 35 5.19 11.11 13.08
C GLU A 35 5.50 9.65 13.42
N LEU A 36 6.64 9.37 14.05
CA LEU A 36 6.99 8.02 14.48
C LEU A 36 6.12 7.60 15.68
N GLY A 37 5.52 6.41 15.59
CA GLY A 37 4.77 5.83 16.69
C GLY A 37 3.72 4.81 16.27
N THR A 38 2.80 4.47 17.19
CA THR A 38 1.80 3.41 17.03
C THR A 38 0.34 3.89 17.13
N GLY A 39 0.12 5.15 17.48
CA GLY A 39 -1.21 5.76 17.56
C GLY A 39 -1.77 6.16 16.19
N PRO A 40 -3.01 6.69 16.14
CA PRO A 40 -3.57 7.31 14.95
C PRO A 40 -2.65 8.41 14.41
N SER A 41 -2.47 8.46 13.09
CA SER A 41 -1.55 9.39 12.39
C SER A 41 -0.06 9.23 12.77
N GLN A 42 0.30 8.21 13.52
CA GLN A 42 1.68 7.81 13.75
C GLN A 42 2.04 6.62 12.88
N PHE A 43 3.27 6.53 12.42
CA PHE A 43 3.73 5.48 11.50
C PHE A 43 5.01 4.82 12.01
N ASP A 44 5.18 3.54 11.68
CA ASP A 44 6.46 2.86 11.78
C ASP A 44 6.79 2.18 10.45
N THR A 45 7.77 2.73 9.77
CA THR A 45 8.24 2.24 8.47
C THR A 45 7.09 2.05 7.46
N PRO A 46 6.30 3.09 7.16
CA PRO A 46 5.22 2.99 6.18
C PRO A 46 5.79 2.78 4.77
N HIS A 47 5.13 1.91 3.95
CA HIS A 47 5.68 1.39 2.70
C HIS A 47 4.91 1.78 1.45
N SER A 48 3.63 1.98 1.54
CA SER A 48 2.79 2.25 0.37
C SER A 48 1.68 3.23 0.69
N ILE A 49 1.31 4.02 -0.32
CA ILE A 49 0.21 4.96 -0.27
C ILE A 49 -0.59 4.88 -1.56
N VAL A 50 -1.91 4.80 -1.45
CA VAL A 50 -2.84 4.90 -2.58
C VAL A 50 -4.02 5.80 -2.21
N VAL A 51 -4.67 6.36 -3.22
CA VAL A 51 -5.87 7.20 -3.07
C VAL A 51 -6.98 6.58 -3.89
N ASP A 52 -8.17 6.43 -3.31
CA ASP A 52 -9.33 5.91 -4.01
C ASP A 52 -10.12 7.01 -4.75
N ALA A 53 -11.19 6.60 -5.43
CA ALA A 53 -12.04 7.51 -6.20
C ALA A 53 -12.87 8.48 -5.33
N ASP A 54 -12.99 8.23 -4.03
CA ASP A 54 -13.66 9.10 -3.06
C ASP A 54 -12.68 10.08 -2.39
N GLY A 55 -11.38 10.00 -2.72
CA GLY A 55 -10.31 10.83 -2.16
C GLY A 55 -9.79 10.34 -0.81
N LEU A 56 -10.14 9.14 -0.38
CA LEU A 56 -9.56 8.54 0.83
C LEU A 56 -8.12 8.08 0.55
N VAL A 57 -7.25 8.39 1.47
CA VAL A 57 -5.80 8.09 1.42
C VAL A 57 -5.50 6.91 2.32
N TYR A 58 -5.00 5.82 1.72
CA TYR A 58 -4.66 4.58 2.41
C TYR A 58 -3.14 4.47 2.54
N VAL A 59 -2.65 4.28 3.75
CA VAL A 59 -1.22 4.17 4.05
C VAL A 59 -0.92 2.80 4.67
N ALA A 60 -0.10 2.00 3.99
CA ALA A 60 0.41 0.74 4.53
C ALA A 60 1.48 1.03 5.59
N ASP A 61 1.09 1.00 6.85
CA ASP A 61 1.93 1.23 8.03
C ASP A 61 2.53 -0.11 8.50
N ARG A 62 3.60 -0.50 7.80
CA ARG A 62 4.14 -1.87 7.74
C ARG A 62 4.49 -2.45 9.10
N GLN A 63 5.34 -1.79 9.89
CA GLN A 63 5.79 -2.34 11.18
C GLN A 63 4.68 -2.31 12.23
N ASN A 64 3.70 -1.41 12.09
CA ASN A 64 2.50 -1.40 12.91
C ASN A 64 1.44 -2.42 12.44
N ARG A 65 1.70 -3.15 11.33
CA ARG A 65 0.83 -4.21 10.79
C ARG A 65 -0.60 -3.73 10.52
N ARG A 66 -0.73 -2.55 9.95
CA ARG A 66 -2.04 -1.95 9.66
C ARG A 66 -2.01 -1.14 8.36
N VAL A 67 -3.19 -0.87 7.85
CA VAL A 67 -3.41 0.19 6.87
C VAL A 67 -4.21 1.27 7.58
N GLN A 68 -3.69 2.50 7.63
CA GLN A 68 -4.42 3.66 8.13
C GLN A 68 -5.10 4.38 6.97
N ILE A 69 -6.31 4.85 7.19
CA ILE A 69 -7.15 5.56 6.22
C ILE A 69 -7.36 6.99 6.70
N PHE A 70 -7.15 7.94 5.80
CA PHE A 70 -7.29 9.37 6.03
C PHE A 70 -8.23 9.98 4.98
N ASP A 71 -8.81 11.12 5.29
CA ASP A 71 -9.37 11.98 4.26
C ASP A 71 -8.25 12.67 3.44
N SER A 72 -8.60 13.37 2.37
CA SER A 72 -7.64 14.08 1.51
C SER A 72 -6.89 15.22 2.25
N GLU A 73 -7.38 15.61 3.44
CA GLU A 73 -6.75 16.62 4.30
C GLU A 73 -5.89 16.00 5.41
N GLY A 74 -5.69 14.67 5.39
CA GLY A 74 -4.86 13.97 6.35
C GLY A 74 -5.51 13.79 7.72
N THR A 75 -6.83 13.96 7.84
CA THR A 75 -7.56 13.63 9.06
C THR A 75 -7.74 12.12 9.14
N TYR A 76 -7.35 11.52 10.26
CA TYR A 76 -7.51 10.08 10.48
C TYR A 76 -9.01 9.69 10.48
N VAL A 77 -9.35 8.67 9.71
CA VAL A 77 -10.72 8.13 9.59
C VAL A 77 -10.85 6.81 10.34
N LYS A 78 -10.04 5.82 9.96
CA LYS A 78 -10.05 4.46 10.53
C LYS A 78 -8.76 3.72 10.19
N GLU A 79 -8.63 2.50 10.68
CA GLU A 79 -7.54 1.59 10.30
C GLU A 79 -8.03 0.15 10.13
N TRP A 80 -7.25 -0.63 9.38
CA TRP A 80 -7.40 -2.07 9.23
C TRP A 80 -6.16 -2.76 9.76
N ALA A 81 -6.33 -3.68 10.72
CA ALA A 81 -5.24 -4.44 11.31
C ALA A 81 -5.00 -5.76 10.56
N TYR A 82 -3.74 -6.13 10.40
CA TYR A 82 -3.32 -7.36 9.73
C TYR A 82 -2.37 -8.20 10.58
N LYS A 83 -2.35 -9.52 10.34
CA LYS A 83 -1.33 -10.41 10.93
C LYS A 83 0.02 -10.28 10.23
N GLY A 84 -0.01 -10.05 8.91
CA GLY A 84 1.18 -9.86 8.07
C GLY A 84 1.70 -8.44 8.09
N LEU A 85 2.65 -8.18 7.21
CA LEU A 85 3.29 -6.87 7.02
C LEU A 85 2.79 -6.25 5.72
N PRO A 86 1.86 -5.27 5.74
CA PRO A 86 1.39 -4.61 4.53
C PRO A 86 2.55 -3.84 3.88
N CYS A 87 2.95 -4.26 2.68
CA CYS A 87 4.03 -3.63 1.94
C CYS A 87 3.50 -2.75 0.79
N GLY A 88 2.87 -3.35 -0.21
CA GLY A 88 2.31 -2.64 -1.36
C GLY A 88 0.80 -2.62 -1.34
N LEU A 89 0.20 -1.48 -1.65
CA LEU A 89 -1.22 -1.31 -1.92
C LEU A 89 -1.41 -1.00 -3.41
N PHE A 90 -2.51 -1.47 -3.97
CA PHE A 90 -2.90 -1.19 -5.34
C PHE A 90 -4.43 -1.14 -5.44
N ILE A 91 -4.94 -0.18 -6.20
CA ILE A 91 -6.36 -0.07 -6.55
C ILE A 91 -6.46 -0.23 -8.07
N ASP A 92 -7.26 -1.19 -8.53
CA ASP A 92 -7.48 -1.39 -9.96
C ASP A 92 -8.49 -0.37 -10.54
N ALA A 93 -8.72 -0.45 -11.85
CA ALA A 93 -9.62 0.47 -12.56
C ALA A 93 -11.10 0.36 -12.11
N ASP A 94 -11.47 -0.77 -11.51
CA ASP A 94 -12.81 -1.00 -10.98
C ASP A 94 -12.95 -0.58 -9.51
N GLY A 95 -11.89 0.01 -8.93
CA GLY A 95 -11.83 0.45 -7.52
C GLY A 95 -11.55 -0.68 -6.53
N GLN A 96 -11.17 -1.86 -7.01
CA GLN A 96 -10.87 -3.00 -6.16
C GLN A 96 -9.48 -2.87 -5.52
N MET A 97 -9.42 -2.93 -4.19
CA MET A 97 -8.17 -2.86 -3.43
C MET A 97 -7.46 -4.22 -3.37
N TYR A 98 -6.15 -4.16 -3.57
CA TYR A 98 -5.22 -5.27 -3.38
C TYR A 98 -4.09 -4.85 -2.45
N MET A 99 -3.52 -5.83 -1.72
CA MET A 99 -2.36 -5.64 -0.85
C MET A 99 -1.38 -6.79 -1.01
N VAL A 100 -0.10 -6.48 -1.07
CA VAL A 100 0.95 -7.50 -0.90
C VAL A 100 1.43 -7.50 0.54
N SER A 101 1.48 -8.70 1.13
CA SER A 101 1.87 -8.93 2.51
C SER A 101 3.29 -9.50 2.54
N GLY A 102 4.27 -8.63 2.56
CA GLY A 102 5.72 -8.82 2.62
C GLY A 102 6.23 -10.26 2.76
N PHE A 103 6.80 -10.59 3.91
CA PHE A 103 7.34 -11.94 4.18
C PHE A 103 6.28 -13.04 4.32
N ALA A 104 5.00 -12.72 4.42
CA ALA A 104 3.94 -13.72 4.27
C ALA A 104 3.84 -14.22 2.82
N GLY A 105 4.43 -13.49 1.87
CA GLY A 105 4.47 -13.86 0.46
C GLY A 105 3.07 -13.91 -0.19
N GLU A 106 2.12 -13.12 0.33
CA GLU A 106 0.73 -13.18 -0.10
C GLU A 106 0.33 -11.93 -0.90
N ILE A 107 -0.48 -12.16 -1.92
CA ILE A 107 -1.25 -11.13 -2.63
C ILE A 107 -2.69 -11.28 -2.15
N LEU A 108 -3.21 -10.26 -1.50
CA LEU A 108 -4.56 -10.26 -0.95
C LEU A 108 -5.47 -9.37 -1.80
N LYS A 109 -6.67 -9.85 -2.12
CA LYS A 109 -7.79 -9.05 -2.59
C LYS A 109 -8.63 -8.65 -1.39
N LEU A 110 -8.91 -7.37 -1.19
CA LEU A 110 -9.56 -6.84 0.02
C LEU A 110 -10.99 -6.35 -0.27
N ASP A 111 -11.88 -6.48 0.70
CA ASP A 111 -13.17 -5.78 0.68
C ASP A 111 -13.04 -4.33 1.18
N GLU A 112 -14.14 -3.58 1.21
CA GLU A 112 -14.24 -2.20 1.67
C GLU A 112 -13.91 -1.99 3.17
N ASN A 113 -13.84 -3.08 3.93
CA ASN A 113 -13.47 -3.09 5.34
C ASN A 113 -12.04 -3.62 5.57
N GLY A 114 -11.29 -3.84 4.49
CA GLY A 114 -9.91 -4.34 4.54
C GLY A 114 -9.80 -5.84 4.81
N LYS A 115 -10.91 -6.59 4.79
CA LYS A 115 -10.90 -8.03 4.98
C LYS A 115 -10.51 -8.73 3.67
N ALA A 116 -9.64 -9.73 3.77
CA ALA A 116 -9.25 -10.53 2.62
C ALA A 116 -10.45 -11.34 2.07
N LEU A 117 -10.79 -11.09 0.81
CA LEU A 117 -11.73 -11.86 0.00
C LEU A 117 -11.08 -13.09 -0.63
N GLY A 118 -9.76 -13.04 -0.81
CA GLY A 118 -8.94 -14.11 -1.35
C GLY A 118 -7.47 -13.79 -1.18
N ALA A 119 -6.64 -14.82 -1.23
CA ALA A 119 -5.19 -14.74 -1.15
C ALA A 119 -4.55 -15.63 -2.22
N ASN A 120 -3.41 -15.21 -2.75
CA ASN A 120 -2.56 -16.01 -3.63
C ASN A 120 -1.09 -15.78 -3.26
N GLY A 121 -0.27 -16.82 -3.45
CA GLY A 121 1.15 -16.78 -3.06
C GLY A 121 1.40 -17.36 -1.68
N GLN A 122 2.66 -17.63 -1.40
CA GLN A 122 3.17 -18.13 -0.11
C GLN A 122 4.68 -17.86 -0.03
N PRO A 123 5.29 -17.95 1.17
CA PRO A 123 6.75 -17.88 1.28
C PRO A 123 7.43 -19.04 0.58
N GLY A 124 8.53 -18.78 -0.15
CA GLY A 124 9.29 -19.82 -0.80
C GLY A 124 10.14 -19.37 -1.97
N LYS A 125 10.53 -20.33 -2.84
CA LYS A 125 11.45 -20.10 -3.99
C LYS A 125 10.91 -20.67 -5.31
N GLY A 126 9.72 -21.24 -5.30
CA GLY A 126 9.05 -21.80 -6.47
C GLY A 126 8.23 -20.76 -7.23
N LEU A 127 7.53 -21.22 -8.27
CA LEU A 127 6.55 -20.39 -9.00
C LEU A 127 5.37 -20.07 -8.06
N GLY A 128 5.01 -18.78 -7.95
CA GLY A 128 3.97 -18.32 -7.04
C GLY A 128 4.38 -18.27 -5.57
N GLU A 129 5.67 -18.42 -5.31
CA GLU A 129 6.27 -18.26 -3.97
C GLU A 129 7.17 -17.04 -3.95
N PHE A 130 7.24 -16.33 -2.82
CA PHE A 130 7.98 -15.09 -2.66
C PHE A 130 8.95 -15.17 -1.48
N GLY A 131 10.11 -14.53 -1.62
CA GLY A 131 10.99 -14.21 -0.49
C GLY A 131 10.41 -13.04 0.30
N GLU A 132 10.06 -11.96 -0.39
CA GLU A 132 9.29 -10.84 0.12
C GLU A 132 8.49 -10.19 -1.02
N ALA A 133 7.19 -10.46 -1.11
CA ALA A 133 6.30 -9.75 -2.01
C ALA A 133 6.21 -8.29 -1.56
N HIS A 134 6.78 -7.36 -2.34
CA HIS A 134 6.98 -5.99 -1.85
C HIS A 134 6.09 -4.96 -2.53
N TYR A 135 5.92 -5.07 -3.83
CA TYR A 135 5.08 -4.16 -4.61
C TYR A 135 4.33 -4.91 -5.71
N MET A 136 3.18 -4.37 -6.11
CA MET A 136 2.40 -4.93 -7.22
C MET A 136 1.82 -3.86 -8.12
N THR A 137 1.55 -4.26 -9.35
CA THR A 137 0.73 -3.49 -10.29
C THR A 137 -0.07 -4.44 -11.17
N MET A 138 -1.01 -3.92 -11.92
CA MET A 138 -1.85 -4.68 -12.84
C MET A 138 -1.83 -4.02 -14.22
N SER A 139 -1.76 -4.83 -15.29
CA SER A 139 -1.92 -4.34 -16.65
C SER A 139 -3.40 -4.05 -16.94
N PRO A 140 -3.72 -3.27 -18.00
CA PRO A 140 -5.10 -3.07 -18.44
C PRO A 140 -5.86 -4.37 -18.76
N ASP A 141 -5.14 -5.43 -19.17
CA ASP A 141 -5.71 -6.75 -19.45
C ASP A 141 -5.97 -7.58 -18.18
N GLY A 142 -5.56 -7.07 -17.00
CA GLY A 142 -5.74 -7.71 -15.70
C GLY A 142 -4.62 -8.67 -15.30
N ASP A 143 -3.47 -8.67 -16.00
CA ASP A 143 -2.29 -9.41 -15.57
C ASP A 143 -1.65 -8.72 -14.36
N ILE A 144 -1.33 -9.50 -13.32
CA ILE A 144 -0.71 -8.99 -12.09
C ILE A 144 0.80 -9.15 -12.17
N TYR A 145 1.52 -8.11 -11.80
CA TYR A 145 2.98 -8.10 -11.68
C TYR A 145 3.36 -7.82 -10.22
N VAL A 146 4.22 -8.66 -9.64
CA VAL A 146 4.67 -8.55 -8.24
C VAL A 146 6.19 -8.52 -8.20
N ALA A 147 6.75 -7.50 -7.56
CA ALA A 147 8.18 -7.40 -7.30
C ALA A 147 8.53 -8.12 -6.01
N ASP A 148 9.53 -9.00 -6.06
CA ASP A 148 10.15 -9.65 -4.91
C ASP A 148 11.50 -8.98 -4.63
N THR A 149 11.70 -8.47 -3.41
CA THR A 149 12.92 -7.73 -3.05
C THR A 149 14.02 -8.61 -2.46
N VAL A 150 13.67 -9.73 -1.83
CA VAL A 150 14.63 -10.72 -1.31
C VAL A 150 15.17 -11.58 -2.44
N ARG A 151 14.32 -11.89 -3.39
CA ARG A 151 14.68 -12.55 -4.65
C ARG A 151 14.50 -11.49 -5.73
N PRO A 152 15.53 -10.83 -6.26
CA PRO A 152 15.37 -9.72 -7.20
C PRO A 152 14.72 -10.19 -8.52
N GLU A 153 13.44 -10.55 -8.43
CA GLU A 153 12.61 -11.15 -9.48
C GLU A 153 11.31 -10.36 -9.63
N LEU A 154 10.75 -10.42 -10.83
CA LEU A 154 9.41 -9.94 -11.16
C LEU A 154 8.54 -11.14 -11.54
N HIS A 155 7.49 -11.36 -10.78
CA HIS A 155 6.51 -12.41 -11.05
C HIS A 155 5.34 -11.85 -11.86
N LYS A 156 4.94 -12.59 -12.90
CA LYS A 156 3.75 -12.28 -13.72
C LYS A 156 2.70 -13.37 -13.54
N TYR A 157 1.50 -12.97 -13.18
CA TYR A 157 0.30 -13.81 -13.16
C TYR A 157 -0.61 -13.36 -14.28
N VAL A 158 -0.91 -14.29 -15.20
CA VAL A 158 -1.77 -14.03 -16.37
C VAL A 158 -3.22 -14.30 -15.98
N LYS A 159 -4.10 -13.34 -16.26
CA LYS A 159 -5.55 -13.53 -16.13
C LYS A 159 -6.00 -14.60 -17.12
N LYS A 160 -6.71 -15.61 -16.65
CA LYS A 160 -7.32 -16.67 -17.48
C LYS A 160 -8.75 -16.32 -17.85
#